data_badf349ff5a9c0a5971beb821f3d2ca0
#
_entry.id   badf349ff5a9c0a5971beb821f3d2ca0
#
_cell.length_a   1.000
_cell.length_b   1.000
_cell.length_c   1.000
_cell.angle_alpha   90.00
_cell.angle_beta   90.00
_cell.angle_gamma   90.00
#
_symmetry.space_group_name_H-M   'P 1'
#
loop_
_entity.id
_entity.type
_entity.pdbx_description
1 polymer ?
#
loop_
_entity_poly.entity_id
_entity_poly.type
_entity_poly.pdbx_seq_one_letter_code
_entity_poly.pdbx_strand_id
1 'polypeptide(L)'
;MRHRRTVRDALIIIGLGRAAWYYVVQAIHPWDFAGVDARAYWGINLAHPYTHSAVGELSTYLYSPAFAQVLAPFSLLPWPVFFVAWTALLIGVLAWLVRPWPWALLILSLPISYEVLVGNVHLLIAPALVLGLSRPGALALPILTKITPGITWFWFVVRREWRNLAVAIVVTAVIVAVSFALQPSAWFDWITFLLASTGQGNVLVPRVALGALLVIFGAATGRAWLVPVAVWIALPVVWINAWVILLASIRLYRQPRPTSAMAGRAHVEASEGGGTIAGLCGDSADPTV
;
A
#
# COMPACT_ATOMS: atom_id res chain seq x y z
N MET A 1 1.70 12.33 -35.16
CA MET A 1 0.97 11.41 -34.24
C MET A 1 1.28 9.92 -34.51
N ARG A 2 1.41 9.45 -35.73
CA ARG A 2 1.68 8.05 -36.12
C ARG A 2 3.00 7.51 -35.54
N HIS A 3 4.09 8.28 -35.63
CA HIS A 3 5.43 7.89 -35.14
C HIS A 3 5.47 7.66 -33.59
N ARG A 4 4.74 8.47 -32.82
CA ARG A 4 4.67 8.28 -31.35
C ARG A 4 3.94 7.00 -30.95
N ARG A 5 2.95 6.55 -31.73
CA ARG A 5 2.25 5.27 -31.49
C ARG A 5 3.18 4.10 -31.78
N THR A 6 3.92 4.14 -32.89
CA THR A 6 4.87 3.08 -33.27
C THR A 6 5.97 2.88 -32.22
N VAL A 7 6.57 3.97 -31.72
CA VAL A 7 7.57 3.90 -30.65
C VAL A 7 6.98 3.33 -29.36
N ARG A 8 5.76 3.76 -29.00
CA ARG A 8 5.06 3.20 -27.84
C ARG A 8 4.87 1.70 -27.98
N ASP A 9 4.34 1.27 -29.11
CA ASP A 9 3.96 -0.14 -29.32
C ASP A 9 5.22 -1.02 -29.36
N ALA A 10 6.32 -0.53 -29.96
CA ALA A 10 7.62 -1.21 -29.95
C ALA A 10 8.15 -1.38 -28.51
N LEU A 11 8.09 -0.33 -27.70
CA LEU A 11 8.53 -0.40 -26.32
C LEU A 11 7.66 -1.36 -25.48
N ILE A 12 6.35 -1.40 -25.70
CA ILE A 12 5.45 -2.37 -25.06
C ILE A 12 5.85 -3.79 -25.44
N ILE A 13 6.09 -4.08 -26.70
CA ILE A 13 6.51 -5.38 -27.21
C ILE A 13 7.85 -5.78 -26.59
N ILE A 14 8.84 -4.88 -26.52
CA ILE A 14 10.13 -5.14 -25.88
C ILE A 14 9.95 -5.45 -24.40
N GLY A 15 9.13 -4.68 -23.67
CA GLY A 15 8.88 -4.90 -22.25
C GLY A 15 8.18 -6.22 -21.98
N LEU A 16 7.14 -6.54 -22.76
CA LEU A 16 6.44 -7.83 -22.68
C LEU A 16 7.36 -9.00 -23.08
N GLY A 17 8.18 -8.82 -24.11
CA GLY A 17 9.17 -9.82 -24.55
C GLY A 17 10.19 -10.10 -23.45
N ARG A 18 10.69 -9.07 -22.76
CA ARG A 18 11.61 -9.25 -21.62
C ARG A 18 10.94 -9.93 -20.44
N ALA A 19 9.71 -9.56 -20.12
CA ALA A 19 8.95 -10.23 -19.07
C ALA A 19 8.70 -11.70 -19.41
N ALA A 20 8.24 -11.99 -20.63
CA ALA A 20 8.03 -13.35 -21.12
C ALA A 20 9.33 -14.16 -21.12
N TRP A 21 10.43 -13.58 -21.59
CA TRP A 21 11.75 -14.22 -21.53
C TRP A 21 12.16 -14.58 -20.10
N TYR A 22 11.98 -13.63 -19.16
CA TYR A 22 12.25 -13.87 -17.77
C TYR A 22 11.44 -15.06 -17.21
N TYR A 23 10.12 -15.12 -17.51
CA TYR A 23 9.28 -16.24 -17.12
C TYR A 23 9.69 -17.56 -17.78
N VAL A 24 10.05 -17.54 -19.07
CA VAL A 24 10.53 -18.74 -19.80
C VAL A 24 11.82 -19.25 -19.18
N VAL A 25 12.79 -18.38 -18.91
CA VAL A 25 14.06 -18.77 -18.27
C VAL A 25 13.82 -19.37 -16.89
N GLN A 26 12.91 -18.79 -16.11
CA GLN A 26 12.53 -19.31 -14.80
C GLN A 26 11.78 -20.65 -14.88
N ALA A 27 11.01 -20.88 -15.96
CA ALA A 27 10.31 -22.15 -16.18
C ALA A 27 11.23 -23.28 -16.65
N ILE A 28 12.26 -22.95 -17.44
CA ILE A 28 13.26 -23.92 -17.94
C ILE A 28 14.25 -24.31 -16.82
N HIS A 29 14.57 -23.36 -15.95
CA HIS A 29 15.31 -23.61 -14.72
C HIS A 29 14.31 -23.62 -13.56
N PRO A 30 13.78 -24.78 -13.14
CA PRO A 30 12.82 -24.88 -12.04
C PRO A 30 13.53 -24.56 -10.71
N TRP A 31 13.91 -23.30 -10.57
CA TRP A 31 14.24 -22.76 -9.29
C TRP A 31 12.91 -22.67 -8.55
N ASP A 32 12.85 -23.17 -7.34
CA ASP A 32 11.67 -23.17 -6.48
C ASP A 32 11.19 -21.72 -6.10
N PHE A 33 11.55 -20.72 -6.90
CA PHE A 33 11.22 -19.32 -6.67
C PHE A 33 9.79 -18.92 -7.04
N ALA A 34 9.10 -19.72 -7.90
CA ALA A 34 7.73 -19.40 -8.26
C ALA A 34 6.83 -19.52 -7.04
N GLY A 35 6.28 -18.36 -6.62
CA GLY A 35 5.41 -18.27 -5.47
C GLY A 35 6.11 -18.45 -4.12
N VAL A 36 7.43 -18.24 -4.03
CA VAL A 36 8.19 -18.46 -2.79
C VAL A 36 7.64 -17.63 -1.63
N ASP A 37 7.33 -16.36 -1.85
CA ASP A 37 6.72 -15.51 -0.82
C ASP A 37 5.24 -15.86 -0.60
N ALA A 38 4.52 -16.16 -1.68
CA ALA A 38 3.14 -16.61 -1.59
C ALA A 38 3.00 -17.94 -0.81
N ARG A 39 4.00 -18.84 -0.89
CA ARG A 39 4.04 -20.08 -0.07
C ARG A 39 4.20 -19.76 1.43
N ALA A 40 4.98 -18.75 1.78
CA ALA A 40 5.11 -18.30 3.16
C ALA A 40 3.77 -17.78 3.73
N TYR A 41 2.93 -17.21 2.88
CA TYR A 41 1.59 -16.75 3.27
C TYR A 41 0.59 -17.89 3.37
N TRP A 42 0.62 -18.81 2.39
CA TRP A 42 -0.29 -19.94 2.33
C TRP A 42 0.03 -21.01 3.37
N GLY A 43 1.31 -21.30 3.57
CA GLY A 43 1.78 -22.36 4.46
C GLY A 43 2.01 -21.92 5.90
N ILE A 44 1.49 -20.73 6.32
CA ILE A 44 1.76 -20.19 7.64
C ILE A 44 1.23 -21.09 8.75
N ASN A 45 2.12 -21.47 9.67
CA ASN A 45 1.73 -22.10 10.91
C ASN A 45 1.34 -21.03 11.94
N LEU A 46 0.04 -20.83 12.16
CA LEU A 46 -0.43 -19.83 13.11
C LEU A 46 0.04 -20.08 14.55
N ALA A 47 0.25 -21.34 14.97
CA ALA A 47 0.71 -21.63 16.32
C ALA A 47 2.14 -21.11 16.57
N HIS A 48 3.00 -21.18 15.53
CA HIS A 48 4.40 -20.79 15.60
C HIS A 48 4.85 -20.10 14.30
N PRO A 49 4.41 -18.86 14.03
CA PRO A 49 4.63 -18.22 12.73
C PRO A 49 6.11 -17.92 12.44
N TYR A 50 6.94 -17.81 13.49
CA TYR A 50 8.32 -17.29 13.38
C TYR A 50 9.40 -18.33 13.75
N THR A 51 9.07 -19.60 13.94
CA THR A 51 9.99 -20.64 14.43
C THR A 51 11.23 -20.85 13.55
N HIS A 52 11.10 -20.61 12.24
CA HIS A 52 12.19 -20.75 11.26
C HIS A 52 12.32 -19.49 10.41
N SER A 53 12.01 -18.32 10.99
CA SER A 53 12.05 -17.07 10.24
C SER A 53 13.38 -16.38 10.42
N ALA A 54 14.13 -16.24 9.32
CA ALA A 54 15.31 -15.39 9.26
C ALA A 54 15.20 -14.44 8.06
N VAL A 55 15.67 -13.21 8.25
CA VAL A 55 15.67 -12.21 7.18
C VAL A 55 16.64 -12.65 6.08
N GLY A 56 16.14 -12.81 4.86
CA GLY A 56 16.91 -13.25 3.70
C GLY A 56 16.76 -14.74 3.37
N GLU A 57 16.11 -15.52 4.21
CA GLU A 57 15.75 -16.89 3.88
C GLU A 57 14.48 -16.96 3.02
N LEU A 58 14.41 -17.95 2.15
CA LEU A 58 13.28 -18.17 1.24
C LEU A 58 12.10 -18.79 1.98
N SER A 59 10.89 -18.44 1.56
CA SER A 59 9.62 -18.96 2.12
C SER A 59 9.43 -18.68 3.61
N THR A 60 10.06 -17.62 4.15
CA THR A 60 9.92 -17.25 5.56
C THR A 60 8.84 -16.19 5.76
N TYR A 61 8.06 -16.34 6.84
CA TYR A 61 7.05 -15.37 7.22
C TYR A 61 7.66 -14.28 8.12
N LEU A 62 7.61 -13.01 7.67
CA LEU A 62 8.25 -11.89 8.35
C LEU A 62 7.27 -10.79 8.81
N TYR A 63 5.98 -10.96 8.52
CA TYR A 63 4.96 -9.94 8.73
C TYR A 63 4.27 -10.07 10.08
N SER A 64 3.42 -9.09 10.46
CA SER A 64 2.72 -9.13 11.74
C SER A 64 1.78 -10.33 11.87
N PRO A 65 1.45 -10.74 13.13
CA PRO A 65 0.44 -11.76 13.37
C PRO A 65 -0.93 -11.42 12.79
N ALA A 66 -1.30 -10.14 12.76
CA ALA A 66 -2.56 -9.69 12.17
C ALA A 66 -2.65 -10.05 10.67
N PHE A 67 -1.57 -9.89 9.93
CA PHE A 67 -1.53 -10.27 8.52
C PHE A 67 -1.59 -11.79 8.33
N ALA A 68 -0.94 -12.56 9.21
CA ALA A 68 -1.03 -14.01 9.25
C ALA A 68 -2.47 -14.50 9.44
N GLN A 69 -3.17 -13.94 10.41
CA GLN A 69 -4.54 -14.31 10.73
C GLN A 69 -5.52 -13.97 9.60
N VAL A 70 -5.30 -12.86 8.88
CA VAL A 70 -6.11 -12.52 7.68
C VAL A 70 -5.90 -13.53 6.56
N LEU A 71 -4.69 -14.07 6.42
CA LEU A 71 -4.36 -15.03 5.37
C LEU A 71 -4.69 -16.49 5.74
N ALA A 72 -4.81 -16.79 7.03
CA ALA A 72 -5.06 -18.14 7.52
C ALA A 72 -6.24 -18.89 6.87
N PRO A 73 -7.40 -18.26 6.61
CA PRO A 73 -8.49 -18.96 5.92
C PRO A 73 -8.12 -19.43 4.52
N PHE A 74 -7.21 -18.75 3.86
CA PHE A 74 -6.76 -19.10 2.50
C PHE A 74 -5.79 -20.28 2.47
N SER A 75 -5.17 -20.62 3.61
CA SER A 75 -4.35 -21.84 3.73
C SER A 75 -5.18 -23.14 3.59
N LEU A 76 -6.50 -23.05 3.73
CA LEU A 76 -7.42 -24.17 3.49
C LEU A 76 -7.59 -24.50 2.00
N LEU A 77 -7.23 -23.57 1.10
CA LEU A 77 -7.27 -23.82 -0.34
C LEU A 77 -6.10 -24.70 -0.77
N PRO A 78 -6.29 -25.58 -1.79
CA PRO A 78 -5.15 -26.22 -2.43
C PRO A 78 -4.14 -25.18 -2.95
N TRP A 79 -2.84 -25.47 -2.79
CA TRP A 79 -1.79 -24.52 -3.21
C TRP A 79 -1.96 -23.96 -4.62
N PRO A 80 -2.25 -24.75 -5.67
CA PRO A 80 -2.42 -24.19 -7.01
C PRO A 80 -3.57 -23.17 -7.10
N VAL A 81 -4.67 -23.42 -6.38
CA VAL A 81 -5.83 -22.51 -6.35
C VAL A 81 -5.48 -21.21 -5.65
N PHE A 82 -4.82 -21.27 -4.48
CA PHE A 82 -4.34 -20.10 -3.78
C PHE A 82 -3.38 -19.28 -4.65
N PHE A 83 -2.39 -19.92 -5.25
CA PHE A 83 -1.36 -19.24 -6.04
C PHE A 83 -1.93 -18.56 -7.28
N VAL A 84 -2.85 -19.21 -7.99
CA VAL A 84 -3.55 -18.59 -9.14
C VAL A 84 -4.38 -17.38 -8.69
N ALA A 85 -5.15 -17.53 -7.60
CA ALA A 85 -5.98 -16.44 -7.08
C ALA A 85 -5.12 -15.26 -6.60
N TRP A 86 -4.02 -15.56 -5.89
CA TRP A 86 -3.06 -14.54 -5.42
C TRP A 86 -2.41 -13.80 -6.59
N THR A 87 -1.91 -14.54 -7.57
CA THR A 87 -1.31 -13.95 -8.79
C THR A 87 -2.32 -13.10 -9.56
N ALA A 88 -3.56 -13.58 -9.71
CA ALA A 88 -4.63 -12.80 -10.36
C ALA A 88 -4.94 -11.50 -9.60
N LEU A 89 -4.95 -11.54 -8.26
CA LEU A 89 -5.08 -10.34 -7.42
C LEU A 89 -3.94 -9.35 -7.70
N LEU A 90 -2.68 -9.81 -7.70
CA LEU A 90 -1.51 -8.96 -7.96
C LEU A 90 -1.56 -8.34 -9.36
N ILE A 91 -1.94 -9.11 -10.38
CA ILE A 91 -2.10 -8.62 -11.76
C ILE A 91 -3.24 -7.59 -11.84
N GLY A 92 -4.37 -7.83 -11.18
CA GLY A 92 -5.48 -6.89 -11.11
C GLY A 92 -5.08 -5.56 -10.47
N VAL A 93 -4.36 -5.61 -9.36
CA VAL A 93 -3.79 -4.44 -8.67
C VAL A 93 -2.79 -3.71 -9.57
N LEU A 94 -1.88 -4.44 -10.22
CA LEU A 94 -0.93 -3.88 -11.17
C LEU A 94 -1.63 -3.14 -12.29
N ALA A 95 -2.64 -3.77 -12.93
CA ALA A 95 -3.42 -3.15 -14.00
C ALA A 95 -4.09 -1.84 -13.53
N TRP A 96 -4.62 -1.83 -12.30
CA TRP A 96 -5.18 -0.63 -11.70
C TRP A 96 -4.11 0.44 -11.47
N LEU A 97 -2.93 0.11 -10.95
CA LEU A 97 -1.85 1.06 -10.66
C LEU A 97 -1.29 1.72 -11.93
N VAL A 98 -1.05 0.95 -12.99
CA VAL A 98 -0.40 1.43 -14.24
C VAL A 98 -1.36 2.09 -15.21
N ARG A 99 -2.67 1.97 -15.01
CA ARG A 99 -3.69 2.53 -15.92
C ARG A 99 -3.44 4.00 -16.32
N PRO A 100 -3.00 4.91 -15.43
CA PRO A 100 -2.70 6.28 -15.83
C PRO A 100 -1.46 6.41 -16.71
N TRP A 101 -0.53 5.45 -16.63
CA TRP A 101 0.75 5.49 -17.34
C TRP A 101 1.28 4.08 -17.65
N PRO A 102 0.79 3.42 -18.69
CA PRO A 102 1.20 2.05 -19.05
C PRO A 102 2.70 1.87 -19.31
N TRP A 103 3.42 2.94 -19.62
CA TRP A 103 4.88 2.95 -19.80
C TRP A 103 5.67 2.48 -18.58
N ALA A 104 5.08 2.59 -17.37
CA ALA A 104 5.67 2.08 -16.16
C ALA A 104 5.95 0.58 -16.23
N LEU A 105 5.16 -0.18 -17.01
CA LEU A 105 5.39 -1.61 -17.27
C LEU A 105 6.75 -1.87 -17.92
N LEU A 106 7.23 -0.93 -18.76
CA LEU A 106 8.53 -1.05 -19.41
C LEU A 106 9.68 -0.72 -18.47
N ILE A 107 9.57 0.43 -17.78
CA ILE A 107 10.62 0.94 -16.90
C ILE A 107 10.82 -0.01 -15.71
N LEU A 108 9.72 -0.53 -15.16
CA LEU A 108 9.72 -1.41 -13.99
C LEU A 108 9.44 -2.88 -14.37
N SER A 109 9.70 -3.28 -15.63
CA SER A 109 9.41 -4.65 -16.11
C SER A 109 10.07 -5.72 -15.25
N LEU A 110 11.33 -5.57 -14.87
CA LEU A 110 12.05 -6.53 -14.06
C LEU A 110 11.51 -6.59 -12.61
N PRO A 111 11.39 -5.47 -11.87
CA PRO A 111 10.74 -5.48 -10.55
C PRO A 111 9.33 -6.08 -10.57
N ILE A 112 8.52 -5.73 -11.56
CA ILE A 112 7.14 -6.22 -11.69
C ILE A 112 7.11 -7.72 -11.93
N SER A 113 7.93 -8.22 -12.88
CA SER A 113 7.99 -9.64 -13.20
C SER A 113 8.45 -10.45 -11.98
N TYR A 114 9.46 -9.95 -11.26
CA TYR A 114 9.94 -10.62 -10.06
C TYR A 114 8.90 -10.62 -8.94
N GLU A 115 8.22 -9.49 -8.68
CA GLU A 115 7.17 -9.37 -7.67
C GLU A 115 6.03 -10.34 -7.92
N VAL A 116 5.54 -10.42 -9.16
CA VAL A 116 4.44 -11.33 -9.53
C VAL A 116 4.89 -12.80 -9.47
N LEU A 117 6.15 -13.08 -9.87
CA LEU A 117 6.71 -14.44 -9.82
C LEU A 117 6.80 -14.96 -8.39
N VAL A 118 7.40 -14.19 -7.47
CA VAL A 118 7.57 -14.62 -6.08
C VAL A 118 6.27 -14.50 -5.27
N GLY A 119 5.33 -13.67 -5.74
CA GLY A 119 4.04 -13.44 -5.10
C GLY A 119 4.12 -12.58 -3.85
N ASN A 120 5.00 -11.55 -3.82
CA ASN A 120 5.17 -10.69 -2.65
C ASN A 120 4.03 -9.66 -2.51
N VAL A 121 3.97 -8.99 -1.35
CA VAL A 121 2.90 -8.05 -0.97
C VAL A 121 3.14 -6.60 -1.38
N HIS A 122 4.28 -6.26 -1.99
CA HIS A 122 4.59 -4.85 -2.31
C HIS A 122 3.58 -4.24 -3.28
N LEU A 123 3.04 -5.04 -4.21
CA LEU A 123 1.93 -4.61 -5.08
C LEU A 123 0.65 -4.29 -4.31
N LEU A 124 0.40 -4.88 -3.14
CA LEU A 124 -0.74 -4.53 -2.27
C LEU A 124 -0.45 -3.30 -1.42
N ILE A 125 0.81 -3.09 -1.03
CA ILE A 125 1.23 -1.87 -0.33
C ILE A 125 1.01 -0.63 -1.19
N ALA A 126 1.34 -0.69 -2.48
CA ALA A 126 1.22 0.44 -3.39
C ALA A 126 -0.19 1.06 -3.45
N PRO A 127 -1.29 0.32 -3.70
CA PRO A 127 -2.64 0.88 -3.68
C PRO A 127 -3.07 1.33 -2.28
N ALA A 128 -2.61 0.65 -1.22
CA ALA A 128 -2.91 1.06 0.15
C ALA A 128 -2.32 2.44 0.47
N LEU A 129 -1.15 2.78 -0.07
CA LEU A 129 -0.57 4.12 0.03
C LEU A 129 -1.38 5.16 -0.78
N VAL A 130 -1.84 4.81 -1.99
CA VAL A 130 -2.67 5.71 -2.81
C VAL A 130 -4.00 5.99 -2.14
N LEU A 131 -4.69 4.94 -1.68
CA LEU A 131 -5.99 5.05 -1.03
C LEU A 131 -5.87 5.65 0.37
N GLY A 132 -4.78 5.37 1.06
CA GLY A 132 -4.55 5.76 2.45
C GLY A 132 -4.50 7.27 2.67
N LEU A 133 -4.10 8.06 1.68
CA LEU A 133 -4.11 9.52 1.79
C LEU A 133 -5.54 10.09 1.79
N SER A 134 -6.53 9.39 1.21
CA SER A 134 -7.95 9.79 1.21
C SER A 134 -8.80 8.93 2.14
N ARG A 135 -8.39 7.70 2.40
CA ARG A 135 -9.04 6.73 3.29
C ARG A 135 -8.02 6.19 4.29
N PRO A 136 -7.73 6.94 5.38
CA PRO A 136 -6.55 6.72 6.23
C PRO A 136 -6.45 5.32 6.83
N GLY A 137 -7.58 4.64 7.06
CA GLY A 137 -7.60 3.26 7.54
C GLY A 137 -6.89 2.26 6.60
N ALA A 138 -6.77 2.55 5.29
CA ALA A 138 -6.04 1.69 4.37
C ALA A 138 -4.53 1.63 4.67
N LEU A 139 -3.97 2.60 5.41
CA LEU A 139 -2.57 2.59 5.85
C LEU A 139 -2.27 1.48 6.86
N ALA A 140 -3.28 0.88 7.48
CA ALA A 140 -3.07 -0.26 8.36
C ALA A 140 -2.37 -1.43 7.62
N LEU A 141 -2.71 -1.68 6.36
CA LEU A 141 -2.10 -2.77 5.58
C LEU A 141 -0.58 -2.61 5.43
N PRO A 142 -0.02 -1.51 4.89
CA PRO A 142 1.43 -1.34 4.79
C PRO A 142 2.12 -1.31 6.15
N ILE A 143 1.51 -0.75 7.19
CA ILE A 143 2.09 -0.67 8.53
C ILE A 143 2.16 -2.06 9.18
N LEU A 144 1.09 -2.86 9.07
CA LEU A 144 1.05 -4.22 9.64
C LEU A 144 1.87 -5.23 8.82
N THR A 145 2.25 -4.90 7.58
CA THR A 145 3.15 -5.75 6.80
C THR A 145 4.63 -5.38 6.98
N LYS A 146 4.99 -4.10 7.09
CA LYS A 146 6.40 -3.66 7.05
C LYS A 146 6.79 -2.67 8.15
N ILE A 147 5.93 -2.26 9.06
CA ILE A 147 6.07 -1.27 10.16
C ILE A 147 6.53 0.11 9.67
N THR A 148 7.67 0.19 8.97
CA THR A 148 8.29 1.45 8.54
C THR A 148 7.38 2.36 7.68
N PRO A 149 6.37 1.87 6.94
CA PRO A 149 5.36 2.74 6.34
C PRO A 149 4.57 3.61 7.32
N GLY A 150 4.66 3.37 8.63
CA GLY A 150 4.11 4.26 9.66
C GLY A 150 4.59 5.71 9.56
N ILE A 151 5.75 5.96 8.92
CA ILE A 151 6.19 7.33 8.58
C ILE A 151 5.15 8.11 7.77
N THR A 152 4.22 7.45 7.08
CA THR A 152 3.13 8.10 6.33
C THR A 152 2.20 8.90 7.23
N TRP A 153 2.14 8.61 8.53
CA TRP A 153 1.34 9.38 9.47
C TRP A 153 1.82 10.83 9.59
N PHE A 154 3.10 11.12 9.36
CA PHE A 154 3.62 12.48 9.29
C PHE A 154 2.95 13.34 8.22
N TRP A 155 2.42 12.73 7.16
CA TRP A 155 1.62 13.42 6.16
C TRP A 155 0.43 14.17 6.80
N PHE A 156 -0.31 13.49 7.65
CA PHE A 156 -1.47 14.07 8.33
C PHE A 156 -1.08 15.06 9.42
N VAL A 157 0.01 14.77 10.16
CA VAL A 157 0.53 15.68 11.22
C VAL A 157 0.91 17.03 10.63
N VAL A 158 1.71 17.05 9.56
CA VAL A 158 2.18 18.29 8.92
C VAL A 158 1.02 19.09 8.34
N ARG A 159 0.02 18.41 7.78
CA ARG A 159 -1.17 19.01 7.18
C ARG A 159 -2.26 19.36 8.21
N ARG A 160 -2.02 19.03 9.50
CA ARG A 160 -2.99 19.19 10.60
C ARG A 160 -4.32 18.48 10.35
N GLU A 161 -4.28 17.39 9.62
CA GLU A 161 -5.43 16.53 9.31
C GLU A 161 -5.67 15.55 10.46
N TRP A 162 -5.95 16.06 11.67
CA TRP A 162 -6.04 15.28 12.91
C TRP A 162 -7.07 14.17 12.88
N ARG A 163 -8.20 14.39 12.21
CA ARG A 163 -9.24 13.36 12.03
C ARG A 163 -8.70 12.19 11.20
N ASN A 164 -7.98 12.46 10.11
CA ASN A 164 -7.39 11.45 9.26
C ASN A 164 -6.30 10.66 10.01
N LEU A 165 -5.47 11.36 10.78
CA LEU A 165 -4.49 10.73 11.64
C LEU A 165 -5.15 9.82 12.68
N ALA A 166 -6.18 10.30 13.37
CA ALA A 166 -6.93 9.52 14.36
C ALA A 166 -7.53 8.25 13.72
N VAL A 167 -8.16 8.36 12.54
CA VAL A 167 -8.70 7.20 11.81
C VAL A 167 -7.59 6.19 11.48
N ALA A 168 -6.43 6.65 10.98
CA ALA A 168 -5.32 5.75 10.66
C ALA A 168 -4.82 5.00 11.91
N ILE A 169 -4.65 5.72 13.02
CA ILE A 169 -4.19 5.14 14.29
C ILE A 169 -5.24 4.18 14.86
N VAL A 170 -6.51 4.62 14.96
CA VAL A 170 -7.58 3.81 15.57
C VAL A 170 -7.81 2.53 14.77
N VAL A 171 -7.89 2.61 13.43
CA VAL A 171 -8.07 1.40 12.60
C VAL A 171 -6.90 0.43 12.79
N THR A 172 -5.66 0.94 12.77
CA THR A 172 -4.48 0.09 13.00
C THR A 172 -4.51 -0.52 14.40
N ALA A 173 -4.80 0.28 15.43
CA ALA A 173 -4.87 -0.17 16.82
C ALA A 173 -5.98 -1.21 17.06
N VAL A 174 -7.16 -1.04 16.45
CA VAL A 174 -8.26 -2.01 16.53
C VAL A 174 -7.85 -3.34 15.91
N ILE A 175 -7.22 -3.32 14.72
CA ILE A 175 -6.74 -4.55 14.08
C ILE A 175 -5.69 -5.24 14.95
N VAL A 176 -4.75 -4.48 15.51
CA VAL A 176 -3.73 -5.01 16.44
C VAL A 176 -4.39 -5.59 17.70
N ALA A 177 -5.33 -4.88 18.31
CA ALA A 177 -6.00 -5.33 19.54
C ALA A 177 -6.80 -6.62 19.32
N VAL A 178 -7.57 -6.70 18.22
CA VAL A 178 -8.30 -7.92 17.85
C VAL A 178 -7.33 -9.07 17.59
N SER A 179 -6.30 -8.83 16.80
CA SER A 179 -5.28 -9.83 16.49
C SER A 179 -4.52 -10.29 17.73
N PHE A 180 -4.18 -9.38 18.64
CA PHE A 180 -3.54 -9.69 19.90
C PHE A 180 -4.46 -10.52 20.82
N ALA A 181 -5.74 -10.16 20.91
CA ALA A 181 -6.71 -10.91 21.70
C ALA A 181 -6.89 -12.36 21.20
N LEU A 182 -6.77 -12.57 19.89
CA LEU A 182 -6.84 -13.92 19.31
C LEU A 182 -5.60 -14.77 19.61
N GLN A 183 -4.40 -14.16 19.60
CA GLN A 183 -3.14 -14.88 19.77
C GLN A 183 -2.02 -13.98 20.34
N PRO A 184 -2.00 -13.72 21.64
CA PRO A 184 -0.99 -12.85 22.27
C PRO A 184 0.45 -13.34 22.07
N SER A 185 0.68 -14.67 22.17
CA SER A 185 2.01 -15.28 22.05
C SER A 185 2.69 -14.92 20.73
N ALA A 186 1.96 -14.97 19.60
CA ALA A 186 2.50 -14.64 18.28
C ALA A 186 3.01 -13.20 18.19
N TRP A 187 2.41 -12.25 18.95
CA TRP A 187 2.87 -10.88 19.00
C TRP A 187 4.19 -10.73 19.77
N PHE A 188 4.35 -11.47 20.88
CA PHE A 188 5.62 -11.50 21.60
C PHE A 188 6.72 -12.17 20.78
N ASP A 189 6.40 -13.28 20.09
CA ASP A 189 7.33 -13.94 19.17
C ASP A 189 7.77 -13.00 18.03
N TRP A 190 6.81 -12.25 17.46
CA TRP A 190 7.11 -11.27 16.41
C TRP A 190 7.99 -10.13 16.89
N ILE A 191 7.73 -9.57 18.07
CA ILE A 191 8.56 -8.52 18.67
C ILE A 191 9.97 -9.06 18.92
N THR A 192 10.10 -10.27 19.46
CA THR A 192 11.40 -10.91 19.69
C THR A 192 12.15 -11.11 18.38
N PHE A 193 11.46 -11.60 17.33
CA PHE A 193 12.00 -11.73 15.99
C PHE A 193 12.48 -10.39 15.43
N LEU A 194 11.70 -9.33 15.55
CA LEU A 194 12.08 -8.00 15.09
C LEU A 194 13.33 -7.47 15.80
N LEU A 195 13.37 -7.61 17.14
CA LEU A 195 14.53 -7.17 17.92
C LEU A 195 15.80 -7.94 17.57
N ALA A 196 15.71 -9.25 17.33
CA ALA A 196 16.81 -10.07 16.89
C ALA A 196 17.28 -9.70 15.48
N SER A 197 16.36 -9.28 14.61
CA SER A 197 16.65 -8.92 13.21
C SER A 197 17.22 -7.51 13.04
N THR A 198 17.03 -6.61 14.00
CA THR A 198 17.52 -5.21 13.93
C THR A 198 19.03 -5.08 14.03
N GLY A 199 19.75 -6.12 14.50
CA GLY A 199 21.20 -6.13 14.58
C GLY A 199 21.95 -6.09 13.23
N GLN A 200 21.27 -6.25 12.11
CA GLN A 200 21.87 -6.24 10.77
C GLN A 200 21.98 -4.85 10.12
N GLY A 201 21.59 -3.75 10.81
CA GLY A 201 21.46 -2.55 10.03
C GLY A 201 21.65 -1.21 10.72
N ASN A 202 22.91 -0.75 10.84
CA ASN A 202 23.22 0.68 11.06
C ASN A 202 22.57 1.61 10.02
N VAL A 203 22.07 1.08 8.90
CA VAL A 203 21.45 1.84 7.80
C VAL A 203 19.93 2.01 7.92
N LEU A 204 19.23 1.25 8.75
CA LEU A 204 17.76 1.35 8.85
C LEU A 204 17.31 2.69 9.42
N VAL A 205 17.92 3.12 10.53
CA VAL A 205 17.58 4.39 11.19
C VAL A 205 17.75 5.59 10.24
N PRO A 206 18.89 5.80 9.57
CA PRO A 206 19.04 6.92 8.64
C PRO A 206 18.08 6.83 7.45
N ARG A 207 17.74 5.63 6.98
CA ARG A 207 16.76 5.43 5.89
C ARG A 207 15.35 5.80 6.32
N VAL A 208 14.92 5.40 7.52
CA VAL A 208 13.61 5.76 8.08
C VAL A 208 13.55 7.26 8.32
N ALA A 209 14.62 7.87 8.86
CA ALA A 209 14.69 9.31 9.05
C ALA A 209 14.60 10.08 7.72
N LEU A 210 15.34 9.65 6.69
CA LEU A 210 15.27 10.24 5.35
C LEU A 210 13.86 10.09 4.76
N GLY A 211 13.25 8.92 4.89
CA GLY A 211 11.88 8.67 4.47
C GLY A 211 10.89 9.59 5.18
N ALA A 212 11.01 9.74 6.51
CA ALA A 212 10.16 10.63 7.29
C ALA A 212 10.31 12.10 6.84
N LEU A 213 11.54 12.58 6.65
CA LEU A 213 11.80 13.92 6.12
C LEU A 213 11.19 14.14 4.74
N LEU A 214 11.23 13.11 3.88
CA LEU A 214 10.64 13.18 2.56
C LEU A 214 9.11 13.21 2.60
N VAL A 215 8.47 12.50 3.53
CA VAL A 215 7.01 12.60 3.77
C VAL A 215 6.66 14.00 4.26
N ILE A 216 7.41 14.53 5.24
CA ILE A 216 7.21 15.88 5.79
C ILE A 216 7.33 16.92 4.68
N PHE A 217 8.39 16.87 3.87
CA PHE A 217 8.58 17.75 2.73
C PHE A 217 7.44 17.61 1.69
N GLY A 218 7.04 16.38 1.38
CA GLY A 218 5.93 16.09 0.46
C GLY A 218 4.62 16.68 0.97
N ALA A 219 4.33 16.54 2.27
CA ALA A 219 3.14 17.07 2.91
C ALA A 219 3.13 18.61 2.92
N ALA A 220 4.25 19.26 3.26
CA ALA A 220 4.39 20.70 3.29
C ALA A 220 4.27 21.34 1.89
N THR A 221 4.73 20.63 0.85
CA THR A 221 4.71 21.12 -0.54
C THR A 221 3.53 20.60 -1.37
N GLY A 222 2.63 19.79 -0.78
CA GLY A 222 1.49 19.16 -1.47
C GLY A 222 1.89 18.13 -2.52
N ARG A 223 3.06 17.51 -2.40
CA ARG A 223 3.61 16.52 -3.34
C ARG A 223 3.36 15.10 -2.87
N ALA A 224 2.12 14.64 -2.94
CA ALA A 224 1.71 13.31 -2.46
C ALA A 224 2.49 12.15 -3.11
N TRP A 225 2.99 12.31 -4.34
CA TRP A 225 3.77 11.31 -5.04
C TRP A 225 5.11 10.97 -4.38
N LEU A 226 5.59 11.81 -3.44
CA LEU A 226 6.79 11.54 -2.65
C LEU A 226 6.55 10.49 -1.55
N VAL A 227 5.31 10.27 -1.13
CA VAL A 227 4.98 9.31 -0.06
C VAL A 227 5.42 7.88 -0.40
N PRO A 228 5.11 7.32 -1.58
CA PRO A 228 5.60 5.98 -1.93
C PRO A 228 7.12 5.91 -2.08
N VAL A 229 7.77 6.98 -2.54
CA VAL A 229 9.25 7.07 -2.60
C VAL A 229 9.83 7.02 -1.20
N ALA A 230 9.27 7.78 -0.27
CA ALA A 230 9.67 7.80 1.13
C ALA A 230 9.51 6.42 1.80
N VAL A 231 8.38 5.76 1.57
CA VAL A 231 8.13 4.40 2.07
C VAL A 231 9.13 3.41 1.50
N TRP A 232 9.41 3.47 0.19
CA TRP A 232 10.40 2.61 -0.45
C TRP A 232 11.81 2.79 0.16
N ILE A 233 12.24 4.04 0.40
CA ILE A 233 13.51 4.34 1.06
C ILE A 233 13.54 3.77 2.48
N ALA A 234 12.43 3.88 3.22
CA ALA A 234 12.33 3.47 4.62
C ALA A 234 12.18 1.95 4.82
N LEU A 235 12.03 1.15 3.77
CA LEU A 235 11.91 -0.31 3.92
C LEU A 235 13.16 -0.90 4.59
N PRO A 236 13.01 -1.83 5.55
CA PRO A 236 14.15 -2.45 6.22
C PRO A 236 15.06 -3.20 5.24
N VAL A 237 14.46 -3.90 4.28
CA VAL A 237 15.17 -4.58 3.20
C VAL A 237 14.56 -4.13 1.87
N VAL A 238 15.41 -3.76 0.91
CA VAL A 238 15.00 -3.36 -0.44
C VAL A 238 15.51 -4.40 -1.44
N TRP A 239 14.63 -5.33 -1.77
CA TRP A 239 14.82 -6.21 -2.90
C TRP A 239 14.37 -5.51 -4.19
N ILE A 240 14.76 -6.07 -5.34
CA ILE A 240 14.40 -5.49 -6.63
C ILE A 240 12.88 -5.38 -6.83
N ASN A 241 12.12 -6.32 -6.34
CA ASN A 241 10.65 -6.32 -6.40
C ASN A 241 10.00 -5.19 -5.58
N ALA A 242 10.64 -4.68 -4.53
CA ALA A 242 10.13 -3.56 -3.74
C ALA A 242 9.95 -2.25 -4.56
N TRP A 243 10.61 -2.14 -5.71
CA TRP A 243 10.49 -0.98 -6.61
C TRP A 243 9.08 -0.81 -7.18
N VAL A 244 8.24 -1.87 -7.16
CA VAL A 244 6.83 -1.77 -7.60
C VAL A 244 6.01 -0.81 -6.73
N ILE A 245 6.44 -0.51 -5.50
CA ILE A 245 5.81 0.49 -4.64
C ILE A 245 5.81 1.87 -5.32
N LEU A 246 6.83 2.17 -6.13
CA LEU A 246 6.94 3.44 -6.87
C LEU A 246 5.83 3.64 -7.91
N LEU A 247 5.12 2.57 -8.31
CA LEU A 247 3.91 2.69 -9.16
C LEU A 247 2.84 3.56 -8.50
N ALA A 248 2.75 3.56 -7.17
CA ALA A 248 1.85 4.44 -6.44
C ALA A 248 2.17 5.92 -6.65
N SER A 249 3.45 6.28 -6.82
CA SER A 249 3.87 7.67 -7.11
C SER A 249 3.28 8.17 -8.43
N ILE A 250 3.21 7.32 -9.45
CA ILE A 250 2.64 7.64 -10.76
C ILE A 250 1.17 7.99 -10.63
N ARG A 251 0.46 7.21 -9.83
CA ARG A 251 -0.96 7.42 -9.57
C ARG A 251 -1.22 8.71 -8.81
N LEU A 252 -0.44 8.96 -7.76
CA LEU A 252 -0.55 10.17 -6.93
C LEU A 252 -0.10 11.44 -7.66
N TYR A 253 0.85 11.35 -8.58
CA TYR A 253 1.29 12.49 -9.38
C TYR A 253 0.19 13.02 -10.30
N ARG A 254 -0.67 12.14 -10.81
CA ARG A 254 -1.75 12.47 -11.76
C ARG A 254 -3.11 12.73 -11.12
N GLN A 255 -3.24 12.63 -9.80
CA GLN A 255 -4.48 13.05 -9.15
C GLN A 255 -4.62 14.57 -9.27
N PRO A 256 -5.76 15.08 -9.77
CA PRO A 256 -6.01 16.52 -9.78
C PRO A 256 -5.87 17.05 -8.33
N ARG A 257 -5.07 18.10 -8.16
CA ARG A 257 -5.03 18.80 -6.88
C ARG A 257 -6.45 19.30 -6.61
N PRO A 258 -7.03 19.07 -5.42
CA PRO A 258 -8.26 19.78 -5.05
C PRO A 258 -7.92 21.26 -5.09
N THR A 259 -8.42 21.94 -6.13
CA THR A 259 -8.26 23.40 -6.24
C THR A 259 -9.01 24.01 -5.07
N SER A 260 -8.39 24.95 -4.37
CA SER A 260 -8.98 25.74 -3.27
C SER A 260 -10.33 26.39 -3.66
N ALA A 261 -10.60 26.55 -4.96
CA ALA A 261 -11.87 26.96 -5.52
C ALA A 261 -13.04 26.00 -5.25
N MET A 262 -12.81 24.69 -5.10
CA MET A 262 -13.88 23.74 -4.74
C MET A 262 -14.22 23.78 -3.25
N ALA A 263 -13.24 24.04 -2.39
CA ALA A 263 -13.49 24.24 -0.96
C ALA A 263 -14.26 25.55 -0.69
N GLY A 264 -13.98 26.59 -1.49
CA GLY A 264 -14.71 27.87 -1.42
C GLY A 264 -16.18 27.75 -1.89
N ARG A 265 -16.47 26.97 -2.93
CA ARG A 265 -17.85 26.73 -3.42
C ARG A 265 -18.70 25.94 -2.42
N ALA A 266 -18.14 24.90 -1.81
CA ALA A 266 -18.84 24.12 -0.79
C ALA A 266 -19.18 24.95 0.46
N HIS A 267 -18.34 25.93 0.81
CA HIS A 267 -18.64 26.87 1.90
C HIS A 267 -19.70 27.91 1.52
N VAL A 268 -19.72 28.37 0.27
CA VAL A 268 -20.72 29.34 -0.21
C VAL A 268 -22.09 28.66 -0.33
N GLU A 269 -22.17 27.45 -0.89
CA GLU A 269 -23.43 26.70 -0.99
C GLU A 269 -23.99 26.30 0.39
N ALA A 270 -23.12 25.99 1.36
CA ALA A 270 -23.56 25.71 2.74
C ALA A 270 -24.06 26.99 3.47
N SER A 271 -23.57 28.18 3.10
CA SER A 271 -24.02 29.45 3.68
C SER A 271 -25.30 29.97 3.04
N GLU A 272 -25.56 29.68 1.76
CA GLU A 272 -26.78 30.08 1.05
C GLU A 272 -27.96 29.13 1.31
N GLY A 273 -27.69 27.83 1.60
CA GLY A 273 -28.74 26.87 1.97
C GLY A 273 -29.32 27.04 3.37
N GLY A 274 -28.70 27.82 4.24
CA GLY A 274 -29.15 28.12 5.60
C GLY A 274 -30.13 29.28 5.75
N GLY A 275 -30.35 30.05 4.67
CA GLY A 275 -31.13 31.29 4.73
C GLY A 275 -32.63 31.22 4.44
N THR A 276 -33.15 30.07 4.02
CA THR A 276 -34.52 30.01 3.42
C THR A 276 -35.62 29.43 4.33
N ILE A 277 -35.36 29.15 5.60
CA ILE A 277 -36.39 28.59 6.52
C ILE A 277 -36.89 29.60 7.57
N ALA A 278 -36.41 30.85 7.59
CA ALA A 278 -36.77 31.83 8.59
C ALA A 278 -37.93 32.80 8.15
N GLY A 279 -38.58 32.57 6.99
CA GLY A 279 -39.52 33.50 6.39
C GLY A 279 -41.00 33.05 6.32
N LEU A 280 -41.41 31.98 7.00
CA LEU A 280 -42.81 31.47 6.91
C LEU A 280 -43.49 31.29 8.28
N CYS A 281 -43.37 32.29 9.16
CA CYS A 281 -44.24 32.40 10.34
C CYS A 281 -44.46 33.88 10.61
N GLY A 282 -45.53 34.45 10.05
CA GLY A 282 -45.97 35.79 10.35
C GLY A 282 -47.20 36.16 9.55
N ASP A 283 -48.29 36.37 10.29
CA ASP A 283 -49.53 37.06 9.96
C ASP A 283 -50.69 36.26 9.37
N SER A 284 -51.60 35.96 10.27
CA SER A 284 -53.04 36.09 10.06
C SER A 284 -53.73 36.23 11.41
N ALA A 285 -53.79 37.47 11.92
CA ALA A 285 -54.76 37.88 12.88
C ALA A 285 -55.56 39.02 12.23
N ASP A 286 -56.82 38.79 11.88
CA ASP A 286 -57.80 39.83 11.64
C ASP A 286 -59.03 39.54 12.49
N PRO A 287 -59.44 40.44 13.39
CA PRO A 287 -60.64 40.32 14.13
C PRO A 287 -61.64 41.38 13.64
N THR A 288 -62.76 40.97 13.08
CA THR A 288 -63.97 41.82 13.13
C THR A 288 -65.24 41.02 12.78
N VAL A 289 -66.09 41.13 13.69
CA VAL A 289 -67.56 41.16 13.85
C VAL A 289 -68.22 39.85 14.06
#